data_7ea044ab06971e51936e03c35bb47c6d
#
_entry.id   7ea044ab06971e51936e03c35bb47c6d
#
_cell.length_a   1.000
_cell.length_b   1.000
_cell.length_c   1.000
_cell.angle_alpha   90.00
_cell.angle_beta   90.00
_cell.angle_gamma   90.00
#
_symmetry.space_group_name_H-M   'P 1'
#
loop_
_entity.id
_entity.type
_entity.pdbx_description
1 polymer ?
#
loop_
_entity_poly.entity_id
_entity_poly.type
_entity_poly.pdbx_seq_one_letter_code
_entity_poly.pdbx_strand_id
1 'polypeptide(L)'
;MADSPPKPIIIRDLQSFEDLEQAEAVEREVWQLADRDVMPLALMIATKEAGSIWLGAFDGPRLAGFAFGFLAMEGGHVSVHSHMLAVREPYRDLDLGYKLKLAQRERALAIRVPEMTWTFDPLQSRNAHLNFGKLGVVSDIYKIDFYGPETSSVLHQNGTDRLWVRWPLASRRVRDRLQGKDYRPEVLDAFSRLEPLVQFNGDGKPLRHDLTAALARQRIAIQIPSDILTVEGKDPGLTRAGRGATPWGCGGCWWGWAPSWAGASFEESSEPSQLCWKVPFQLRRLSCWP
;
A
#
# COMPACT_ATOMS: atom_id res chain seq x y z
N MET A 1 -42.49 -3.15 9.72
CA MET A 1 -41.42 -3.82 10.51
C MET A 1 -40.35 -2.77 10.74
N ALA A 2 -40.11 -2.36 11.98
CA ALA A 2 -39.07 -1.41 12.29
C ALA A 2 -37.71 -2.06 12.00
N ASP A 3 -36.95 -1.47 11.10
CA ASP A 3 -35.61 -1.89 10.75
C ASP A 3 -34.75 -1.77 12.02
N SER A 4 -34.31 -2.90 12.54
CA SER A 4 -33.40 -2.89 13.70
C SER A 4 -32.14 -2.16 13.28
N PRO A 5 -31.56 -1.29 14.14
CA PRO A 5 -30.33 -0.57 13.79
C PRO A 5 -29.24 -1.59 13.40
N PRO A 6 -28.45 -1.30 12.37
CA PRO A 6 -27.41 -2.22 11.92
C PRO A 6 -26.49 -2.55 13.10
N LYS A 7 -26.24 -3.85 13.31
CA LYS A 7 -25.34 -4.29 14.38
C LYS A 7 -23.95 -3.72 14.19
N PRO A 8 -23.28 -3.26 15.24
CA PRO A 8 -21.93 -2.71 15.12
C PRO A 8 -20.97 -3.82 14.64
N ILE A 9 -20.12 -3.50 13.67
CA ILE A 9 -19.06 -4.40 13.23
C ILE A 9 -18.01 -4.49 14.33
N ILE A 10 -17.69 -5.72 14.74
CA ILE A 10 -16.72 -6.01 15.81
C ILE A 10 -15.41 -6.47 15.20
N ILE A 11 -14.30 -5.84 15.60
CA ILE A 11 -12.96 -6.32 15.25
C ILE A 11 -12.41 -7.15 16.40
N ARG A 12 -12.03 -8.39 16.10
CA ARG A 12 -11.44 -9.33 17.06
C ARG A 12 -10.43 -10.24 16.38
N ASP A 13 -9.62 -10.92 17.19
CA ASP A 13 -8.73 -11.98 16.70
C ASP A 13 -9.56 -13.15 16.14
N LEU A 14 -9.07 -13.78 15.06
CA LEU A 14 -9.62 -15.04 14.55
C LEU A 14 -9.18 -16.16 15.49
N GLN A 15 -10.13 -16.83 16.12
CA GLN A 15 -9.85 -17.82 17.16
C GLN A 15 -10.14 -19.24 16.74
N SER A 16 -11.27 -19.47 16.07
CA SER A 16 -11.74 -20.80 15.72
C SER A 16 -11.31 -21.24 14.33
N PHE A 17 -11.51 -22.51 14.04
CA PHE A 17 -11.33 -23.09 12.71
C PHE A 17 -12.28 -22.43 11.70
N GLU A 18 -13.52 -22.24 12.09
CA GLU A 18 -14.56 -21.61 11.26
C GLU A 18 -14.23 -20.14 10.93
N ASP A 19 -13.56 -19.42 11.85
CA ASP A 19 -13.07 -18.07 11.56
C ASP A 19 -12.04 -18.09 10.43
N LEU A 20 -11.11 -19.05 10.42
CA LEU A 20 -10.10 -19.19 9.40
C LEU A 20 -10.68 -19.68 8.06
N GLU A 21 -11.67 -20.57 8.07
CA GLU A 21 -12.41 -20.97 6.85
C GLU A 21 -13.12 -19.75 6.24
N GLN A 22 -13.70 -18.89 7.06
CA GLN A 22 -14.29 -17.65 6.55
C GLN A 22 -13.23 -16.72 5.97
N ALA A 23 -12.00 -16.65 6.55
CA ALA A 23 -10.90 -15.85 6.01
C ALA A 23 -10.46 -16.38 4.64
N GLU A 24 -10.33 -17.69 4.47
CA GLU A 24 -10.06 -18.33 3.18
C GLU A 24 -11.14 -17.99 2.14
N ALA A 25 -12.42 -18.04 2.55
CA ALA A 25 -13.52 -17.67 1.67
C ALA A 25 -13.48 -16.18 1.26
N VAL A 26 -13.11 -15.27 2.17
CA VAL A 26 -12.93 -13.84 1.87
C VAL A 26 -11.75 -13.64 0.92
N GLU A 27 -10.66 -14.38 1.09
CA GLU A 27 -9.49 -14.36 0.22
C GLU A 27 -9.87 -14.70 -1.23
N ARG A 28 -10.58 -15.82 -1.42
CA ARG A 28 -11.08 -16.25 -2.73
C ARG A 28 -12.01 -15.22 -3.36
N GLU A 29 -12.95 -14.68 -2.58
CA GLU A 29 -13.95 -13.72 -3.06
C GLU A 29 -13.32 -12.40 -3.49
N VAL A 30 -12.41 -11.85 -2.67
CA VAL A 30 -11.89 -10.49 -2.87
C VAL A 30 -10.82 -10.43 -3.96
N TRP A 31 -9.95 -11.45 -4.03
CA TRP A 31 -8.83 -11.46 -4.99
C TRP A 31 -9.06 -12.37 -6.18
N GLN A 32 -10.13 -13.15 -6.20
CA GLN A 32 -10.50 -14.10 -7.26
C GLN A 32 -9.33 -15.04 -7.63
N LEU A 33 -8.64 -15.52 -6.60
CA LEU A 33 -7.46 -16.37 -6.75
C LEU A 33 -7.83 -17.77 -7.24
N ALA A 34 -6.96 -18.35 -8.08
CA ALA A 34 -6.99 -19.78 -8.33
C ALA A 34 -6.61 -20.56 -7.06
N ASP A 35 -7.06 -21.79 -6.93
CA ASP A 35 -6.84 -22.63 -5.74
C ASP A 35 -5.36 -22.75 -5.32
N ARG A 36 -4.46 -22.78 -6.29
CA ARG A 36 -3.00 -22.85 -6.05
C ARG A 36 -2.41 -21.65 -5.35
N ASP A 37 -3.08 -20.48 -5.47
CA ASP A 37 -2.58 -19.19 -4.99
C ASP A 37 -3.29 -18.75 -3.69
N VAL A 38 -4.32 -19.48 -3.27
CA VAL A 38 -5.01 -19.28 -1.99
C VAL A 38 -4.13 -19.82 -0.86
N MET A 39 -4.05 -19.09 0.24
CA MET A 39 -3.32 -19.56 1.41
C MET A 39 -3.99 -20.79 2.02
N PRO A 40 -3.31 -21.95 2.08
CA PRO A 40 -3.92 -23.17 2.60
C PRO A 40 -4.31 -23.00 4.08
N LEU A 41 -5.49 -23.51 4.45
CA LEU A 41 -6.00 -23.47 5.83
C LEU A 41 -5.00 -24.05 6.85
N ALA A 42 -4.28 -25.11 6.49
CA ALA A 42 -3.23 -25.69 7.34
C ALA A 42 -2.10 -24.67 7.65
N LEU A 43 -1.76 -23.80 6.69
CA LEU A 43 -0.78 -22.75 6.90
C LEU A 43 -1.36 -21.59 7.74
N MET A 44 -2.65 -21.27 7.55
CA MET A 44 -3.33 -20.29 8.40
C MET A 44 -3.31 -20.72 9.88
N ILE A 45 -3.63 -22.00 10.16
CA ILE A 45 -3.59 -22.58 11.50
C ILE A 45 -2.16 -22.53 12.05
N ALA A 46 -1.18 -23.02 11.30
CA ALA A 46 0.21 -23.07 11.75
C ALA A 46 0.78 -21.69 12.07
N THR A 47 0.51 -20.69 11.22
CA THR A 47 0.96 -19.31 11.45
C THR A 47 0.24 -18.67 12.64
N LYS A 48 -1.06 -18.95 12.83
CA LYS A 48 -1.82 -18.49 13.99
C LYS A 48 -1.21 -19.04 15.29
N GLU A 49 -0.99 -20.34 15.37
CA GLU A 49 -0.37 -21.00 16.53
C GLU A 49 1.09 -20.51 16.76
N ALA A 50 1.79 -20.13 15.71
CA ALA A 50 3.14 -19.53 15.79
C ALA A 50 3.13 -18.04 16.23
N GLY A 51 1.96 -17.48 16.57
CA GLY A 51 1.85 -16.12 17.11
C GLY A 51 1.68 -15.02 16.05
N SER A 52 1.31 -15.37 14.83
CA SER A 52 0.95 -14.38 13.80
C SER A 52 -0.34 -13.65 14.17
N ILE A 53 -0.48 -12.42 13.69
CA ILE A 53 -1.65 -11.58 13.94
C ILE A 53 -2.72 -11.89 12.89
N TRP A 54 -3.80 -12.52 13.34
CA TRP A 54 -5.00 -12.77 12.53
C TRP A 54 -6.18 -12.02 13.12
N LEU A 55 -6.72 -11.04 12.40
CA LEU A 55 -7.83 -10.19 12.83
C LEU A 55 -8.99 -10.28 11.85
N GLY A 56 -10.20 -10.30 12.36
CA GLY A 56 -11.44 -10.26 11.59
C GLY A 56 -12.33 -9.10 11.99
N ALA A 57 -12.99 -8.51 11.01
CA ALA A 57 -14.11 -7.59 11.20
C ALA A 57 -15.41 -8.35 10.97
N PHE A 58 -16.26 -8.48 11.99
CA PHE A 58 -17.45 -9.32 11.99
C PHE A 58 -18.73 -8.50 12.02
N ASP A 59 -19.63 -8.81 11.10
CA ASP A 59 -21.04 -8.40 11.13
C ASP A 59 -21.87 -9.58 11.67
N GLY A 60 -22.15 -9.58 12.98
CA GLY A 60 -22.67 -10.74 13.66
C GLY A 60 -21.74 -11.95 13.50
N PRO A 61 -22.22 -13.10 12.92
CA PRO A 61 -21.37 -14.27 12.69
C PRO A 61 -20.54 -14.19 11.40
N ARG A 62 -20.83 -13.23 10.51
CA ARG A 62 -20.22 -13.14 9.18
C ARG A 62 -18.94 -12.34 9.21
N LEU A 63 -17.87 -12.88 8.66
CA LEU A 63 -16.62 -12.16 8.44
C LEU A 63 -16.78 -11.19 7.26
N ALA A 64 -16.74 -9.88 7.55
CA ALA A 64 -16.82 -8.80 6.57
C ALA A 64 -15.45 -8.47 5.95
N GLY A 65 -14.38 -8.78 6.66
CA GLY A 65 -13.01 -8.57 6.19
C GLY A 65 -12.00 -9.06 7.22
N PHE A 66 -10.76 -9.26 6.81
CA PHE A 66 -9.69 -9.72 7.69
C PHE A 66 -8.36 -9.03 7.41
N ALA A 67 -7.44 -9.12 8.36
CA ALA A 67 -6.05 -8.75 8.22
C ALA A 67 -5.16 -9.84 8.79
N PHE A 68 -4.11 -10.20 8.03
CA PHE A 68 -3.09 -11.16 8.44
C PHE A 68 -1.71 -10.51 8.41
N GLY A 69 -0.91 -10.76 9.44
CA GLY A 69 0.48 -10.34 9.51
C GLY A 69 1.30 -11.29 10.38
N PHE A 70 2.57 -11.47 10.02
CA PHE A 70 3.50 -12.37 10.69
C PHE A 70 4.77 -11.64 11.10
N LEU A 71 5.49 -12.20 12.06
CA LEU A 71 6.81 -11.69 12.47
C LEU A 71 7.80 -11.89 11.33
N ALA A 72 8.55 -10.85 11.02
CA ALA A 72 9.58 -10.82 10.00
C ALA A 72 10.89 -10.28 10.58
N MET A 73 12.01 -10.67 9.98
CA MET A 73 13.33 -10.13 10.27
C MET A 73 13.78 -9.32 9.05
N GLU A 74 13.79 -8.00 9.18
CA GLU A 74 14.13 -7.08 8.10
C GLU A 74 15.31 -6.20 8.52
N GLY A 75 16.42 -6.26 7.76
CA GLY A 75 17.62 -5.46 8.07
C GLY A 75 18.18 -5.68 9.48
N GLY A 76 18.00 -6.88 10.05
CA GLY A 76 18.42 -7.20 11.41
C GLY A 76 17.45 -6.77 12.51
N HIS A 77 16.28 -6.24 12.16
CA HIS A 77 15.25 -5.82 13.11
C HIS A 77 14.00 -6.68 12.97
N VAL A 78 13.33 -6.92 14.11
CA VAL A 78 12.04 -7.60 14.13
C VAL A 78 10.96 -6.59 13.73
N SER A 79 10.13 -6.97 12.77
CA SER A 79 8.94 -6.24 12.32
C SER A 79 7.72 -7.16 12.27
N VAL A 80 6.54 -6.61 12.05
CA VAL A 80 5.36 -7.36 11.61
C VAL A 80 5.15 -7.09 10.13
N HIS A 81 5.29 -8.11 9.28
CA HIS A 81 4.89 -7.99 7.87
C HIS A 81 3.39 -8.23 7.75
N SER A 82 2.63 -7.17 7.46
CA SER A 82 1.19 -7.25 7.23
C SER A 82 0.93 -7.72 5.81
N HIS A 83 0.75 -9.03 5.64
CA HIS A 83 0.73 -9.68 4.33
C HIS A 83 -0.59 -9.53 3.60
N MET A 84 -1.72 -9.75 4.29
CA MET A 84 -3.04 -9.69 3.69
C MET A 84 -3.95 -8.72 4.43
N LEU A 85 -4.77 -7.99 3.67
CA LEU A 85 -5.88 -7.20 4.17
C LEU A 85 -6.97 -7.19 3.11
N ALA A 86 -8.09 -7.81 3.42
CA ALA A 86 -9.23 -7.94 2.52
C ALA A 86 -10.50 -7.47 3.19
N VAL A 87 -11.35 -6.78 2.43
CA VAL A 87 -12.70 -6.36 2.87
C VAL A 87 -13.66 -6.70 1.74
N ARG A 88 -14.73 -7.43 2.07
CA ARG A 88 -15.81 -7.78 1.14
C ARG A 88 -16.46 -6.52 0.57
N GLU A 89 -16.86 -6.57 -0.68
CA GLU A 89 -17.38 -5.42 -1.41
C GLU A 89 -18.49 -4.65 -0.68
N PRO A 90 -19.52 -5.29 -0.09
CA PRO A 90 -20.61 -4.57 0.61
C PRO A 90 -20.15 -3.77 1.83
N TYR A 91 -18.92 -3.98 2.32
CA TYR A 91 -18.38 -3.36 3.53
C TYR A 91 -17.23 -2.38 3.26
N ARG A 92 -16.89 -2.10 1.98
CA ARG A 92 -15.70 -1.29 1.63
C ARG A 92 -15.78 0.17 2.08
N ASP A 93 -16.99 0.73 2.14
CA ASP A 93 -17.19 2.15 2.51
C ASP A 93 -17.32 2.38 4.03
N LEU A 94 -17.10 1.33 4.84
CA LEU A 94 -17.19 1.40 6.30
C LEU A 94 -15.83 1.63 7.00
N ASP A 95 -14.80 2.04 6.27
CA ASP A 95 -13.42 2.24 6.77
C ASP A 95 -12.81 0.99 7.44
N LEU A 96 -13.29 -0.23 7.11
CA LEU A 96 -12.85 -1.45 7.77
C LEU A 96 -11.35 -1.73 7.55
N GLY A 97 -10.82 -1.43 6.38
CA GLY A 97 -9.39 -1.59 6.11
C GLY A 97 -8.53 -0.73 7.06
N TYR A 98 -8.93 0.51 7.30
CA TYR A 98 -8.26 1.39 8.26
C TYR A 98 -8.39 0.86 9.69
N LYS A 99 -9.58 0.47 10.12
CA LYS A 99 -9.84 -0.08 11.46
C LYS A 99 -9.04 -1.37 11.72
N LEU A 100 -8.97 -2.27 10.74
CA LEU A 100 -8.16 -3.48 10.81
C LEU A 100 -6.66 -3.17 10.93
N LYS A 101 -6.15 -2.17 10.19
CA LYS A 101 -4.76 -1.71 10.36
C LYS A 101 -4.49 -1.14 11.74
N LEU A 102 -5.41 -0.37 12.31
CA LEU A 102 -5.26 0.12 13.68
C LEU A 102 -5.23 -1.02 14.70
N ALA A 103 -6.11 -2.01 14.55
CA ALA A 103 -6.10 -3.18 15.41
C ALA A 103 -4.80 -4.00 15.26
N GLN A 104 -4.27 -4.18 14.05
CA GLN A 104 -2.94 -4.80 13.85
C GLN A 104 -1.83 -4.01 14.56
N ARG A 105 -1.88 -2.67 14.47
CA ARG A 105 -0.92 -1.80 15.18
C ARG A 105 -0.95 -2.05 16.68
N GLU A 106 -2.13 -2.13 17.29
CA GLU A 106 -2.29 -2.41 18.72
C GLU A 106 -1.69 -3.78 19.09
N ARG A 107 -1.94 -4.81 18.27
CA ARG A 107 -1.36 -6.15 18.48
C ARG A 107 0.17 -6.15 18.36
N ALA A 108 0.72 -5.48 17.35
CA ALA A 108 2.17 -5.38 17.16
C ALA A 108 2.84 -4.65 18.34
N LEU A 109 2.25 -3.53 18.80
CA LEU A 109 2.78 -2.79 19.96
C LEU A 109 2.67 -3.60 21.26
N ALA A 110 1.61 -4.39 21.45
CA ALA A 110 1.44 -5.25 22.63
C ALA A 110 2.55 -6.31 22.73
N ILE A 111 3.04 -6.84 21.59
CA ILE A 111 4.19 -7.75 21.54
C ILE A 111 5.53 -7.01 21.41
N ARG A 112 5.56 -5.69 21.64
CA ARG A 112 6.74 -4.82 21.61
C ARG A 112 7.45 -4.76 20.26
N VAL A 113 6.74 -4.96 19.16
CA VAL A 113 7.26 -4.76 17.80
C VAL A 113 6.95 -3.33 17.36
N PRO A 114 7.97 -2.47 17.15
CA PRO A 114 7.77 -1.04 16.91
C PRO A 114 7.45 -0.68 15.47
N GLU A 115 7.59 -1.61 14.52
CA GLU A 115 7.43 -1.37 13.10
C GLU A 115 6.58 -2.45 12.43
N MET A 116 5.75 -2.01 11.50
CA MET A 116 5.08 -2.90 10.55
C MET A 116 5.50 -2.55 9.14
N THR A 117 5.55 -3.57 8.27
CA THR A 117 5.82 -3.43 6.84
C THR A 117 4.75 -4.11 6.00
N TRP A 118 4.57 -3.68 4.78
CA TRP A 118 3.79 -4.37 3.75
C TRP A 118 4.09 -3.80 2.37
N THR A 119 3.44 -4.37 1.36
CA THR A 119 3.53 -3.86 0.00
C THR A 119 2.15 -3.46 -0.51
N PHE A 120 2.12 -2.50 -1.42
CA PHE A 120 0.91 -2.19 -2.17
C PHE A 120 1.24 -1.73 -3.59
N ASP A 121 0.28 -1.82 -4.48
CA ASP A 121 0.41 -1.37 -5.86
C ASP A 121 0.47 0.18 -5.92
N PRO A 122 1.58 0.77 -6.41
CA PRO A 122 1.77 2.21 -6.45
C PRO A 122 0.71 2.98 -7.27
N LEU A 123 0.01 2.32 -8.18
CA LEU A 123 -1.03 2.95 -9.00
C LEU A 123 -2.42 2.91 -8.35
N GLN A 124 -2.56 2.26 -7.19
CA GLN A 124 -3.81 2.22 -6.42
C GLN A 124 -3.95 3.46 -5.54
N SER A 125 -4.62 4.51 -6.03
CA SER A 125 -4.79 5.80 -5.33
C SER A 125 -5.45 5.65 -3.96
N ARG A 126 -6.49 4.80 -3.83
CA ARG A 126 -7.15 4.53 -2.54
C ARG A 126 -6.18 3.94 -1.51
N ASN A 127 -5.29 3.03 -1.95
CA ASN A 127 -4.26 2.45 -1.08
C ASN A 127 -3.18 3.48 -0.74
N ALA A 128 -2.76 4.31 -1.69
CA ALA A 128 -1.83 5.39 -1.45
C ALA A 128 -2.39 6.36 -0.40
N HIS A 129 -3.66 6.79 -0.54
CA HIS A 129 -4.34 7.64 0.43
C HIS A 129 -4.42 6.99 1.82
N LEU A 130 -4.84 5.73 1.91
CA LEU A 130 -4.87 5.01 3.19
C LEU A 130 -3.48 4.99 3.83
N ASN A 131 -2.46 4.60 3.07
CA ASN A 131 -1.12 4.36 3.58
C ASN A 131 -0.40 5.66 3.97
N PHE A 132 -0.25 6.59 3.03
CA PHE A 132 0.50 7.83 3.28
C PHE A 132 -0.36 8.88 3.98
N GLY A 133 -1.60 9.05 3.58
CA GLY A 133 -2.54 10.03 4.12
C GLY A 133 -3.03 9.68 5.50
N LYS A 134 -3.72 8.56 5.66
CA LYS A 134 -4.35 8.20 6.94
C LYS A 134 -3.38 7.57 7.94
N LEU A 135 -2.53 6.62 7.51
CA LEU A 135 -1.64 5.87 8.41
C LEU A 135 -0.28 6.54 8.64
N GLY A 136 0.18 7.39 7.71
CA GLY A 136 1.46 8.08 7.84
C GLY A 136 2.67 7.17 7.62
N VAL A 137 2.56 6.15 6.78
CA VAL A 137 3.69 5.28 6.40
C VAL A 137 4.75 6.04 5.62
N VAL A 138 5.91 5.44 5.50
CA VAL A 138 7.01 5.89 4.65
C VAL A 138 7.41 4.77 3.69
N SER A 139 7.95 5.14 2.52
CA SER A 139 8.51 4.19 1.56
C SER A 139 9.75 4.75 0.92
N ASP A 140 10.76 3.90 0.77
CA ASP A 140 12.02 4.18 0.08
C ASP A 140 12.42 3.01 -0.84
N ILE A 141 11.55 2.00 -0.96
CA ILE A 141 11.82 0.78 -1.73
C ILE A 141 10.69 0.55 -2.73
N TYR A 142 11.06 0.46 -4.00
CA TYR A 142 10.20 0.03 -5.09
C TYR A 142 10.65 -1.35 -5.57
N LYS A 143 9.72 -2.27 -5.71
CA LYS A 143 9.94 -3.65 -6.17
C LYS A 143 9.27 -3.83 -7.52
N ILE A 144 10.05 -4.11 -8.56
CA ILE A 144 9.55 -4.42 -9.89
C ILE A 144 9.17 -5.90 -9.93
N ASP A 145 8.02 -6.22 -10.50
CA ASP A 145 7.49 -7.58 -10.68
C ASP A 145 7.60 -8.46 -9.41
N PHE A 146 7.25 -7.89 -8.26
CA PHE A 146 7.47 -8.47 -6.93
C PHE A 146 6.90 -9.89 -6.78
N TYR A 147 5.73 -10.16 -7.33
CA TYR A 147 5.08 -11.48 -7.30
C TYR A 147 5.36 -12.31 -8.56
N GLY A 148 6.23 -11.80 -9.46
CA GLY A 148 6.47 -12.42 -10.76
C GLY A 148 5.37 -12.17 -11.78
N PRO A 149 5.57 -12.63 -13.03
CA PRO A 149 4.64 -12.39 -14.13
C PRO A 149 3.40 -13.30 -14.10
N GLU A 150 3.47 -14.45 -13.41
CA GLU A 150 2.43 -15.48 -13.41
C GLU A 150 1.68 -15.50 -12.08
N THR A 151 0.76 -14.57 -11.89
CA THR A 151 -0.16 -14.57 -10.75
C THR A 151 -1.59 -14.68 -11.24
N SER A 152 -2.42 -15.44 -10.51
CA SER A 152 -3.82 -15.63 -10.87
C SER A 152 -4.71 -14.47 -10.41
N SER A 153 -4.23 -13.60 -9.53
CA SER A 153 -5.04 -12.49 -9.02
C SER A 153 -5.43 -11.53 -10.12
N VAL A 154 -6.71 -11.20 -10.19
CA VAL A 154 -7.24 -10.18 -11.10
C VAL A 154 -6.59 -8.80 -10.90
N LEU A 155 -6.07 -8.54 -9.69
CA LEU A 155 -5.36 -7.29 -9.38
C LEU A 155 -3.92 -7.25 -9.91
N HIS A 156 -3.41 -8.35 -10.47
CA HIS A 156 -2.03 -8.48 -10.93
C HIS A 156 -1.88 -8.65 -12.44
N GLN A 157 -2.97 -8.60 -13.18
CA GLN A 157 -2.96 -8.86 -14.64
C GLN A 157 -2.07 -7.89 -15.42
N ASN A 158 -1.82 -6.70 -14.89
CA ASN A 158 -1.06 -5.64 -15.56
C ASN A 158 0.29 -5.33 -14.89
N GLY A 159 0.84 -6.29 -14.16
CA GLY A 159 2.12 -6.20 -13.47
C GLY A 159 2.01 -6.25 -11.96
N THR A 160 3.09 -6.65 -11.32
CA THR A 160 3.15 -6.87 -9.88
C THR A 160 4.12 -5.95 -9.16
N ASP A 161 4.35 -4.76 -9.70
CA ASP A 161 5.16 -3.73 -9.05
C ASP A 161 4.57 -3.35 -7.70
N ARG A 162 5.44 -3.15 -6.72
CA ARG A 162 5.04 -2.82 -5.34
C ARG A 162 5.89 -1.71 -4.76
N LEU A 163 5.25 -0.82 -4.01
CA LEU A 163 5.93 -0.01 -2.99
C LEU A 163 6.00 -0.83 -1.71
N TRP A 164 7.22 -1.00 -1.17
CA TRP A 164 7.45 -1.54 0.16
C TRP A 164 7.34 -0.41 1.16
N VAL A 165 6.37 -0.46 2.05
CA VAL A 165 6.15 0.58 3.05
C VAL A 165 6.56 0.12 4.44
N ARG A 166 7.01 1.09 5.23
CA ARG A 166 7.32 0.95 6.65
C ARG A 166 6.41 1.85 7.47
N TRP A 167 5.86 1.30 8.52
CA TRP A 167 4.99 2.00 9.46
C TRP A 167 5.62 2.01 10.84
N PRO A 168 6.38 3.06 11.20
CA PRO A 168 6.99 3.20 12.52
C PRO A 168 5.93 3.56 13.55
N LEU A 169 5.32 2.53 14.18
CA LEU A 169 4.04 2.54 14.89
C LEU A 169 3.93 3.59 16.00
N ALA A 170 5.05 3.89 16.69
CA ALA A 170 5.10 4.84 17.81
C ALA A 170 5.73 6.19 17.43
N SER A 171 6.03 6.43 16.14
CA SER A 171 6.64 7.69 15.72
C SER A 171 5.69 8.88 15.90
N ARG A 172 6.26 10.09 16.03
CA ARG A 172 5.49 11.33 16.08
C ARG A 172 4.62 11.48 14.83
N ARG A 173 5.20 11.25 13.63
CA ARG A 173 4.47 11.30 12.36
C ARG A 173 3.19 10.46 12.39
N VAL A 174 3.30 9.19 12.79
CA VAL A 174 2.14 8.29 12.86
C VAL A 174 1.12 8.77 13.89
N ARG A 175 1.56 9.17 15.08
CA ARG A 175 0.64 9.70 16.11
C ARG A 175 -0.12 10.93 15.62
N ASP A 176 0.59 11.88 15.00
CA ASP A 176 -0.01 13.11 14.49
C ASP A 176 -1.04 12.79 13.39
N ARG A 177 -0.72 11.86 12.47
CA ARG A 177 -1.66 11.39 11.43
C ARG A 177 -2.91 10.76 12.02
N LEU A 178 -2.76 9.81 12.92
CA LEU A 178 -3.90 9.13 13.55
C LEU A 178 -4.80 10.08 14.36
N GLN A 179 -4.27 11.23 14.79
CA GLN A 179 -5.02 12.29 15.48
C GLN A 179 -5.57 13.36 14.53
N GLY A 180 -5.37 13.22 13.22
CA GLY A 180 -5.81 14.21 12.24
C GLY A 180 -5.07 15.55 12.32
N LYS A 181 -3.88 15.59 12.96
CA LYS A 181 -3.14 16.84 13.25
C LYS A 181 -2.11 17.22 12.20
N ASP A 182 -1.93 16.41 11.15
CA ASP A 182 -0.66 16.45 10.45
C ASP A 182 -0.64 17.10 9.07
N TYR A 183 -1.62 17.83 8.67
CA TYR A 183 -1.48 18.57 7.43
C TYR A 183 -0.95 19.98 7.70
N ARG A 184 0.33 20.22 7.32
CA ARG A 184 0.84 21.58 7.17
C ARG A 184 0.28 22.14 5.86
N PRO A 185 -0.63 23.12 5.89
CA PRO A 185 -1.21 23.72 4.67
C PRO A 185 -0.14 24.20 3.70
N GLU A 186 1.00 24.71 4.23
CA GLU A 186 2.16 25.18 3.46
C GLU A 186 2.81 24.08 2.62
N VAL A 187 2.81 22.84 3.10
CA VAL A 187 3.37 21.71 2.36
C VAL A 187 2.44 21.34 1.21
N LEU A 188 1.14 21.34 1.45
CA LEU A 188 0.12 21.04 0.43
C LEU A 188 0.14 22.09 -0.68
N ASP A 189 0.19 23.37 -0.33
CA ASP A 189 0.27 24.47 -1.29
C ASP A 189 1.57 24.40 -2.14
N ALA A 190 2.69 24.00 -1.53
CA ALA A 190 3.92 23.75 -2.26
C ALA A 190 3.85 22.60 -3.25
N PHE A 191 3.03 21.56 -2.97
CA PHE A 191 2.84 20.41 -3.87
C PHE A 191 1.91 20.73 -5.03
N SER A 192 0.83 21.46 -4.80
CA SER A 192 -0.12 21.83 -5.85
C SER A 192 0.50 22.69 -6.96
N ARG A 193 1.66 23.32 -6.67
CA ARG A 193 2.42 24.14 -7.62
C ARG A 193 3.52 23.36 -8.35
N LEU A 194 3.74 22.09 -8.02
CA LEU A 194 4.76 21.28 -8.70
C LEU A 194 4.18 20.69 -9.99
N GLU A 195 4.80 20.98 -11.11
CA GLU A 195 4.55 20.25 -12.33
C GLU A 195 4.95 18.78 -12.13
N PRO A 196 4.02 17.82 -12.30
CA PRO A 196 4.34 16.41 -12.11
C PRO A 196 5.36 15.90 -13.12
N LEU A 197 6.29 15.04 -12.69
CA LEU A 197 7.19 14.33 -13.61
C LEU A 197 6.41 13.36 -14.51
N VAL A 198 5.38 12.74 -13.97
CA VAL A 198 4.44 11.91 -14.72
C VAL A 198 3.05 12.50 -14.53
N GLN A 199 2.37 12.72 -15.64
CA GLN A 199 1.00 13.22 -15.69
C GLN A 199 0.18 12.32 -16.62
N PHE A 200 -1.10 12.17 -16.36
CA PHE A 200 -2.02 11.46 -17.27
C PHE A 200 -2.82 12.47 -18.06
N ASN A 201 -2.87 12.29 -19.40
CA ASN A 201 -3.72 13.12 -20.27
C ASN A 201 -5.19 12.70 -20.19
N GLY A 202 -6.07 13.42 -20.89
CA GLY A 202 -7.50 13.14 -20.92
C GLY A 202 -7.89 11.74 -21.42
N ASP A 203 -7.01 11.08 -22.19
CA ASP A 203 -7.19 9.70 -22.67
C ASP A 203 -6.62 8.66 -21.70
N GLY A 204 -6.08 9.07 -20.56
CA GLY A 204 -5.46 8.19 -19.57
C GLY A 204 -4.04 7.73 -19.94
N LYS A 205 -3.40 8.35 -20.94
CA LYS A 205 -2.02 8.03 -21.31
C LYS A 205 -1.03 8.77 -20.42
N PRO A 206 0.01 8.09 -19.90
CA PRO A 206 1.04 8.75 -19.13
C PRO A 206 1.93 9.62 -20.03
N LEU A 207 2.12 10.85 -19.63
CA LEU A 207 3.07 11.81 -20.20
C LEU A 207 4.22 11.98 -19.21
N ARG A 208 5.45 11.81 -19.68
CA ARG A 208 6.65 12.00 -18.86
C ARG A 208 7.32 13.29 -19.24
N HIS A 209 7.57 14.14 -18.24
CA HIS A 209 8.33 15.37 -18.37
C HIS A 209 9.84 15.14 -18.16
N ASP A 210 10.64 16.18 -18.33
CA ASP A 210 12.11 16.10 -18.20
C ASP A 210 12.54 15.63 -16.80
N LEU A 211 13.14 14.45 -16.77
CA LEU A 211 13.67 13.84 -15.54
C LEU A 211 14.81 14.68 -14.94
N THR A 212 15.68 15.25 -15.77
CA THR A 212 16.83 16.03 -15.32
C THR A 212 16.37 17.29 -14.58
N ALA A 213 15.39 17.99 -15.16
CA ALA A 213 14.78 19.16 -14.53
C ALA A 213 14.03 18.79 -13.23
N ALA A 214 13.37 17.64 -13.21
CA ALA A 214 12.68 17.15 -12.02
C ALA A 214 13.67 16.79 -10.88
N LEU A 215 14.78 16.11 -11.18
CA LEU A 215 15.82 15.74 -10.21
C LEU A 215 16.56 16.95 -9.63
N ALA A 216 16.57 18.08 -10.33
CA ALA A 216 17.12 19.33 -9.78
C ALA A 216 16.26 19.92 -8.65
N ARG A 217 15.01 19.49 -8.50
CA ARG A 217 14.08 19.93 -7.48
C ARG A 217 14.29 19.17 -6.16
N GLN A 218 13.85 19.76 -5.05
CA GLN A 218 13.85 19.05 -3.75
C GLN A 218 12.76 18.00 -3.64
N ARG A 219 11.71 18.12 -4.44
CA ARG A 219 10.52 17.28 -4.44
C ARG A 219 10.10 17.03 -5.87
N ILE A 220 9.63 15.83 -6.12
CA ILE A 220 9.08 15.40 -7.41
C ILE A 220 7.64 14.97 -7.17
N ALA A 221 6.71 15.52 -7.94
CA ALA A 221 5.33 15.07 -7.97
C ALA A 221 5.17 14.00 -9.07
N ILE A 222 4.43 12.95 -8.78
CA ILE A 222 4.03 11.93 -9.73
C ILE A 222 2.52 11.78 -9.61
N GLN A 223 1.83 12.03 -10.71
CA GLN A 223 0.41 11.75 -10.78
C GLN A 223 0.18 10.25 -10.95
N ILE A 224 -0.80 9.72 -10.26
CA ILE A 224 -1.30 8.34 -10.43
C ILE A 224 -2.78 8.40 -10.80
N PRO A 225 -3.33 7.37 -11.48
CA PRO A 225 -4.74 7.33 -11.81
C PRO A 225 -5.62 7.42 -10.55
N SER A 226 -6.69 8.19 -10.61
CA SER A 226 -7.67 8.23 -9.50
C SER A 226 -8.37 6.89 -9.32
N ASP A 227 -8.60 6.18 -10.42
CA ASP A 227 -9.14 4.82 -10.46
C ASP A 227 -8.44 3.99 -11.54
N ILE A 228 -7.47 3.19 -11.10
CA ILE A 228 -6.69 2.34 -12.00
C ILE A 228 -7.55 1.25 -12.66
N LEU A 229 -8.58 0.74 -11.96
CA LEU A 229 -9.45 -0.31 -12.50
C LEU A 229 -10.24 0.19 -13.71
N THR A 230 -10.68 1.44 -13.70
CA THR A 230 -11.32 2.07 -14.86
C THR A 230 -10.35 2.22 -16.03
N VAL A 231 -9.09 2.53 -15.77
CA VAL A 231 -8.05 2.61 -16.81
C VAL A 231 -7.76 1.22 -17.40
N GLU A 232 -7.61 0.21 -16.56
CA GLU A 232 -7.36 -1.18 -16.95
C GLU A 232 -8.51 -1.77 -17.77
N GLY A 233 -9.74 -1.46 -17.40
CA GLY A 233 -10.93 -1.91 -18.15
C GLY A 233 -11.04 -1.29 -19.56
N LYS A 234 -10.44 -0.11 -19.78
CA LYS A 234 -10.42 0.54 -21.09
C LYS A 234 -9.26 0.06 -21.95
N ASP A 235 -8.06 0.02 -21.39
CA ASP A 235 -6.85 -0.41 -22.08
C ASP A 235 -5.79 -0.90 -21.06
N PRO A 236 -5.59 -2.21 -20.94
CA PRO A 236 -4.55 -2.76 -20.06
C PRO A 236 -3.12 -2.29 -20.40
N GLY A 237 -2.87 -1.89 -21.64
CA GLY A 237 -1.59 -1.35 -22.06
C GLY A 237 -1.24 -0.02 -21.39
N LEU A 238 -2.25 0.80 -21.05
CA LEU A 238 -2.05 2.07 -20.36
C LEU A 238 -1.47 1.89 -18.94
N THR A 239 -1.87 0.83 -18.24
CA THR A 239 -1.33 0.52 -16.91
C THR A 239 0.15 0.15 -16.98
N ARG A 240 0.54 -0.69 -17.96
CA ARG A 240 1.95 -1.03 -18.19
C ARG A 240 2.76 0.19 -18.57
N ALA A 241 2.21 1.05 -19.44
CA ALA A 241 2.84 2.31 -19.81
C ALA A 241 3.00 3.25 -18.61
N GLY A 242 2.01 3.32 -17.71
CA GLY A 242 2.07 4.09 -16.47
C GLY A 242 3.19 3.60 -15.54
N ARG A 243 3.35 2.28 -15.38
CA ARG A 243 4.46 1.69 -14.61
C ARG A 243 5.81 2.01 -15.24
N GLY A 244 5.95 1.85 -16.55
CA GLY A 244 7.17 2.18 -17.30
C GLY A 244 7.51 3.67 -17.34
N ALA A 245 6.52 4.55 -17.22
CA ALA A 245 6.73 6.00 -17.17
C ALA A 245 7.21 6.50 -15.81
N THR A 246 7.03 5.71 -14.74
CA THR A 246 7.57 6.05 -13.42
C THR A 246 9.10 6.01 -13.45
N PRO A 247 9.80 6.77 -12.60
CA PRO A 247 11.28 6.77 -12.54
C PRO A 247 11.88 5.38 -12.32
N TRP A 248 11.11 4.43 -11.85
CA TRP A 248 11.54 3.05 -11.54
C TRP A 248 11.35 2.08 -12.70
N GLY A 249 10.46 2.36 -13.65
CA GLY A 249 10.19 1.50 -14.81
C GLY A 249 11.24 1.57 -15.92
N CYS A 250 12.20 2.48 -15.85
CA CYS A 250 13.32 2.56 -16.79
C CYS A 250 14.39 1.54 -16.41
N GLY A 251 14.20 0.28 -16.80
CA GLY A 251 15.04 -0.88 -16.44
C GLY A 251 16.52 -0.82 -16.85
N GLY A 252 17.03 0.29 -17.35
CA GLY A 252 18.42 0.41 -17.80
C GLY A 252 19.33 1.27 -16.94
N CYS A 253 18.81 2.24 -16.18
CA CYS A 253 19.67 3.27 -15.57
C CYS A 253 19.88 3.17 -14.07
N TRP A 254 19.19 2.27 -13.34
CA TRP A 254 19.11 2.36 -11.89
C TRP A 254 19.59 1.16 -11.08
N TRP A 255 19.91 0.02 -11.71
CA TRP A 255 20.32 -1.20 -11.02
C TRP A 255 21.69 -1.16 -10.33
N GLY A 256 22.53 -0.18 -10.64
CA GLY A 256 23.87 -0.07 -10.06
C GLY A 256 23.96 0.63 -8.70
N TRP A 257 22.87 1.25 -8.19
CA TRP A 257 22.96 2.21 -7.08
C TRP A 257 21.93 2.04 -5.97
N ALA A 258 21.34 0.90 -5.85
CA ALA A 258 20.33 0.57 -4.83
C ALA A 258 20.74 0.82 -3.34
N PRO A 259 22.01 0.87 -2.92
CA PRO A 259 22.36 1.05 -1.51
C PRO A 259 22.27 2.49 -0.98
N SER A 260 22.09 3.51 -1.81
CA SER A 260 22.23 4.92 -1.38
C SER A 260 20.93 5.71 -1.19
N TRP A 261 19.77 5.06 -1.24
CA TRP A 261 18.46 5.71 -1.14
C TRP A 261 17.96 5.96 0.29
N ALA A 262 18.81 5.75 1.28
CA ALA A 262 18.49 6.05 2.67
C ALA A 262 18.11 7.54 2.83
N GLY A 263 16.81 7.82 3.02
CA GLY A 263 16.28 9.17 3.27
C GLY A 263 15.27 9.71 2.25
N ALA A 264 14.98 8.99 1.15
CA ALA A 264 13.84 9.33 0.30
C ALA A 264 12.53 8.91 0.98
N SER A 265 11.53 9.78 0.99
CA SER A 265 10.21 9.47 1.54
C SER A 265 9.12 9.87 0.57
N PHE A 266 8.10 9.03 0.43
CA PHE A 266 6.86 9.38 -0.24
C PHE A 266 5.96 10.12 0.72
N GLU A 267 5.36 11.18 0.25
CA GLU A 267 4.34 11.95 0.95
C GLU A 267 3.15 12.11 0.00
N GLU A 268 1.94 12.12 0.55
CA GLU A 268 0.73 12.36 -0.21
C GLU A 268 0.57 13.87 -0.45
N SER A 269 0.08 14.24 -1.64
CA SER A 269 -0.39 15.59 -1.93
C SER A 269 -1.84 15.77 -1.45
N SER A 270 -2.34 17.01 -1.50
CA SER A 270 -3.76 17.32 -1.22
C SER A 270 -4.74 16.67 -2.19
N GLU A 271 -4.25 16.27 -3.37
CA GLU A 271 -5.02 15.51 -4.34
C GLU A 271 -4.74 14.02 -4.18
N PRO A 272 -5.78 13.17 -3.96
CA PRO A 272 -5.61 11.73 -3.74
C PRO A 272 -4.91 10.99 -4.90
N SER A 273 -4.85 11.61 -6.07
CA SER A 273 -4.23 11.07 -7.28
C SER A 273 -2.76 11.47 -7.46
N GLN A 274 -2.14 12.13 -6.49
CA GLN A 274 -0.74 12.54 -6.59
C GLN A 274 0.10 11.95 -5.46
N LEU A 275 1.20 11.30 -5.84
CA LEU A 275 2.28 10.90 -4.94
C LEU A 275 3.45 11.87 -5.09
N CYS A 276 4.00 12.30 -3.98
CA CYS A 276 5.17 13.14 -3.98
C CYS A 276 6.37 12.44 -3.37
N TRP A 277 7.51 12.60 -4.03
CA TRP A 277 8.76 12.01 -3.63
C TRP A 277 9.78 13.09 -3.24
N LYS A 278 10.35 12.94 -2.05
CA LYS A 278 11.41 13.82 -1.58
C LYS A 278 12.77 13.30 -2.05
N VAL A 279 13.46 14.09 -2.86
CA VAL A 279 14.78 13.72 -3.40
C VAL A 279 15.85 14.01 -2.34
N PRO A 280 16.70 13.04 -1.95
CA PRO A 280 17.83 13.28 -1.06
C PRO A 280 18.82 14.26 -1.67
N PHE A 281 19.42 15.12 -0.84
CA PHE A 281 20.41 16.11 -1.27
C PHE A 281 21.63 15.51 -2.00
N GLN A 282 21.98 14.26 -1.69
CA GLN A 282 23.12 13.56 -2.28
C GLN A 282 22.93 13.17 -3.76
N LEU A 283 21.68 13.04 -4.24
CA LEU A 283 21.41 12.77 -5.66
C LEU A 283 21.65 13.98 -6.58
N ARG A 284 21.79 15.18 -6.03
CA ARG A 284 22.05 16.40 -6.82
C ARG A 284 23.41 16.44 -7.51
N ARG A 285 24.36 15.56 -7.12
CA ARG A 285 25.74 15.54 -7.66
C ARG A 285 25.99 14.45 -8.71
N LEU A 286 25.00 13.67 -9.07
CA LEU A 286 25.14 12.63 -10.10
C LEU A 286 24.72 13.22 -11.46
N SER A 287 25.60 14.03 -12.03
CA SER A 287 25.62 14.27 -13.48
C SER A 287 25.91 12.95 -14.17
N CYS A 288 25.12 12.62 -15.19
CA CYS A 288 25.33 11.48 -16.08
C CYS A 288 26.79 11.44 -16.54
N TRP A 289 27.47 10.34 -16.25
CA TRP A 289 28.66 9.98 -17.02
C TRP A 289 28.19 9.34 -18.34
N PRO A 290 28.89 9.62 -19.46
CA PRO A 290 28.51 9.19 -20.79
C PRO A 290 28.46 7.68 -20.96
#